data_738b286300a11f4ab9d6e72a012a456c
#
_entry.id   738b286300a11f4ab9d6e72a012a456c
#
_cell.length_a   1.000
_cell.length_b   1.000
_cell.length_c   1.000
_cell.angle_alpha   90.00
_cell.angle_beta   90.00
_cell.angle_gamma   90.00
#
_symmetry.space_group_name_H-M   'P 1'
#
loop_
_entity.id
_entity.type
_entity.pdbx_description
1 polymer ?
#
loop_
_entity_poly.entity_id
_entity_poly.type
_entity_poly.pdbx_seq_one_letter_code
_entity_poly.pdbx_strand_id
1 'polypeptide(L)'
;MKLGRRASLPWLISGAVILCAWCSFLSGLGGWIMGQDLARREEQAEFAKSATASALKQDRPPLGVLVVRLDRTGPAARAGVQPDDTIVAINGARVQSARDLRDLLVTYRVNDVVHLTLLRDREQDVTVRLDRFPDGSNRPYLGIYYTARGDEPGDL
;
A
#
# COMPACT_ATOMS: atom_id res chain seq x y z
N MET A 1 -49.81 46.09 -69.44
CA MET A 1 -50.47 45.09 -68.64
C MET A 1 -49.49 43.96 -68.40
N LYS A 2 -48.94 43.82 -67.22
CA LYS A 2 -48.48 42.50 -66.65
C LYS A 2 -47.98 42.76 -65.24
N LEU A 3 -48.68 42.25 -64.27
CA LEU A 3 -48.36 42.25 -62.85
C LEU A 3 -47.16 41.35 -62.58
N GLY A 4 -46.12 41.90 -62.01
CA GLY A 4 -45.00 41.11 -61.43
C GLY A 4 -45.39 40.60 -60.05
N ARG A 5 -45.42 39.29 -59.87
CA ARG A 5 -45.58 38.60 -58.57
C ARG A 5 -44.37 38.87 -57.73
N ARG A 6 -44.53 39.61 -56.65
CA ARG A 6 -43.51 39.66 -55.59
C ARG A 6 -43.52 38.36 -54.81
N ALA A 7 -42.47 37.57 -54.97
CA ALA A 7 -42.23 36.40 -54.13
C ALA A 7 -41.94 36.84 -52.69
N SER A 8 -42.70 36.35 -51.76
CA SER A 8 -42.66 36.69 -50.35
C SER A 8 -41.37 36.16 -49.71
N LEU A 9 -40.53 37.10 -49.30
CA LEU A 9 -39.23 36.95 -48.65
C LEU A 9 -39.25 36.34 -47.23
N PRO A 10 -40.37 36.17 -46.53
CA PRO A 10 -40.33 35.69 -45.13
C PRO A 10 -39.96 34.20 -44.96
N TRP A 11 -40.01 33.40 -46.01
CA TRP A 11 -39.76 31.97 -45.89
C TRP A 11 -38.27 31.60 -45.86
N LEU A 12 -37.46 32.41 -46.49
CA LEU A 12 -36.00 32.23 -46.48
C LEU A 12 -35.35 32.57 -45.13
N ILE A 13 -35.93 33.52 -44.40
CA ILE A 13 -35.43 33.94 -43.08
C ILE A 13 -35.74 32.87 -42.01
N SER A 14 -36.90 32.23 -42.11
CA SER A 14 -37.29 31.17 -41.17
C SER A 14 -36.41 29.94 -41.27
N GLY A 15 -35.97 29.54 -42.47
CA GLY A 15 -35.08 28.40 -42.70
C GLY A 15 -33.67 28.63 -42.16
N ALA A 16 -33.13 29.84 -42.25
CA ALA A 16 -31.80 30.15 -41.77
C ALA A 16 -31.70 30.14 -40.23
N VAL A 17 -32.74 30.60 -39.55
CA VAL A 17 -32.78 30.62 -38.08
C VAL A 17 -32.86 29.20 -37.51
N ILE A 18 -33.62 28.28 -38.14
CA ILE A 18 -33.73 26.87 -37.72
C ILE A 18 -32.39 26.13 -37.93
N LEU A 19 -31.67 26.38 -39.02
CA LEU A 19 -30.36 25.78 -39.30
C LEU A 19 -29.31 26.25 -38.31
N CYS A 20 -29.27 27.52 -37.92
CA CYS A 20 -28.38 28.03 -36.89
C CYS A 20 -28.65 27.45 -35.51
N ALA A 21 -29.91 27.25 -35.12
CA ALA A 21 -30.28 26.61 -33.85
C ALA A 21 -29.83 25.16 -33.78
N TRP A 22 -29.93 24.41 -34.88
CA TRP A 22 -29.44 23.03 -34.94
C TRP A 22 -27.92 22.91 -34.87
N CYS A 23 -27.18 23.82 -35.52
CA CYS A 23 -25.72 23.85 -35.41
C CYS A 23 -25.23 24.12 -33.97
N SER A 24 -25.92 25.03 -33.26
CA SER A 24 -25.59 25.35 -31.88
C SER A 24 -25.88 24.19 -30.91
N PHE A 25 -26.90 23.43 -31.18
CA PHE A 25 -27.30 22.27 -30.37
C PHE A 25 -26.32 21.10 -30.55
N LEU A 26 -25.86 20.84 -31.79
CA LEU A 26 -24.88 19.80 -32.08
C LEU A 26 -23.48 20.14 -31.52
N SER A 27 -23.08 21.39 -31.47
CA SER A 27 -21.79 21.82 -30.89
C SER A 27 -21.78 21.70 -29.36
N GLY A 28 -22.92 21.90 -28.69
CA GLY A 28 -23.04 21.76 -27.25
C GLY A 28 -23.00 20.31 -26.76
N LEU A 29 -23.60 19.39 -27.50
CA LEU A 29 -23.61 17.97 -27.14
C LEU A 29 -22.22 17.32 -27.31
N GLY A 30 -21.47 17.69 -28.34
CA GLY A 30 -20.11 17.18 -28.57
C GLY A 30 -19.13 17.57 -27.49
N GLY A 31 -19.21 18.80 -26.98
CA GLY A 31 -18.35 19.30 -25.90
C GLY A 31 -18.64 18.64 -24.55
N TRP A 32 -19.90 18.32 -24.28
CA TRP A 32 -20.30 17.69 -23.01
C TRP A 32 -19.88 16.23 -22.92
N ILE A 33 -19.95 15.48 -24.01
CA ILE A 33 -19.52 14.05 -24.06
C ILE A 33 -18.00 13.97 -23.99
N MET A 34 -17.27 14.85 -24.65
CA MET A 34 -15.81 14.81 -24.68
C MET A 34 -15.18 15.30 -23.35
N GLY A 35 -15.87 16.16 -22.60
CA GLY A 35 -15.42 16.64 -21.29
C GLY A 35 -15.50 15.59 -20.20
N GLN A 36 -16.45 14.66 -20.27
CA GLN A 36 -16.59 13.60 -19.26
C GLN A 36 -15.54 12.49 -19.40
N ASP A 37 -15.06 12.23 -20.61
CA ASP A 37 -14.06 11.19 -20.85
C ASP A 37 -12.66 11.62 -20.39
N LEU A 38 -12.36 12.92 -20.42
CA LEU A 38 -11.07 13.44 -19.93
C LEU A 38 -11.00 13.37 -18.39
N ALA A 39 -12.06 13.75 -17.69
CA ALA A 39 -12.11 13.71 -16.23
C ALA A 39 -12.01 12.25 -15.70
N ARG A 40 -12.67 11.31 -16.37
CA ARG A 40 -12.57 9.88 -16.00
C ARG A 40 -11.19 9.27 -16.23
N ARG A 41 -10.45 9.76 -17.22
CA ARG A 41 -9.08 9.30 -17.51
C ARG A 41 -8.09 9.77 -16.46
N GLU A 42 -8.27 10.96 -15.91
CA GLU A 42 -7.42 11.46 -14.83
C GLU A 42 -7.62 10.71 -13.53
N GLU A 43 -8.88 10.43 -13.14
CA GLU A 43 -9.18 9.60 -11.97
C GLU A 43 -8.62 8.18 -12.11
N GLN A 44 -8.76 7.56 -13.28
CA GLN A 44 -8.21 6.23 -13.52
C GLN A 44 -6.68 6.21 -13.53
N ALA A 45 -6.04 7.28 -13.98
CA ALA A 45 -4.59 7.40 -13.95
C ALA A 45 -4.04 7.57 -12.53
N GLU A 46 -4.75 8.27 -11.65
CA GLU A 46 -4.38 8.38 -10.23
C GLU A 46 -4.59 7.06 -9.48
N PHE A 47 -5.70 6.37 -9.73
CA PHE A 47 -5.93 5.03 -9.18
C PHE A 47 -4.89 4.02 -9.66
N ALA A 48 -4.51 4.07 -10.93
CA ALA A 48 -3.46 3.20 -11.47
C ALA A 48 -2.08 3.53 -10.87
N LYS A 49 -1.75 4.80 -10.66
CA LYS A 49 -0.50 5.22 -10.00
C LYS A 49 -0.45 4.78 -8.54
N SER A 50 -1.54 4.92 -7.78
CA SER A 50 -1.60 4.48 -6.40
C SER A 50 -1.58 2.95 -6.28
N ALA A 51 -2.24 2.23 -7.17
CA ALA A 51 -2.18 0.76 -7.22
C ALA A 51 -0.77 0.26 -7.58
N THR A 52 -0.11 0.89 -8.55
CA THR A 52 1.27 0.55 -8.95
C THR A 52 2.28 0.89 -7.85
N ALA A 53 2.12 2.03 -7.17
CA ALA A 53 2.97 2.41 -6.03
C ALA A 53 2.79 1.46 -4.84
N SER A 54 1.57 0.97 -4.60
CA SER A 54 1.29 -0.02 -3.56
C SER A 54 1.86 -1.40 -3.92
N ALA A 55 1.77 -1.82 -5.19
CA ALA A 55 2.34 -3.07 -5.68
C ALA A 55 3.89 -3.05 -5.63
N LEU A 56 4.52 -1.94 -6.02
CA LEU A 56 5.98 -1.77 -5.94
C LEU A 56 6.49 -1.73 -4.48
N LYS A 57 5.65 -1.32 -3.53
CA LYS A 57 6.00 -1.35 -2.11
C LYS A 57 5.91 -2.77 -1.52
N GLN A 58 5.12 -3.65 -2.13
CA GLN A 58 4.99 -5.05 -1.71
C GLN A 58 6.09 -5.96 -2.27
N ASP A 59 6.76 -5.57 -3.36
CA ASP A 59 7.77 -6.39 -4.03
C ASP A 59 9.21 -6.12 -3.56
N ARG A 60 9.37 -5.32 -2.50
CA ARG A 60 10.66 -5.19 -1.82
C ARG A 60 10.86 -6.45 -0.98
N PRO A 61 11.92 -7.24 -1.25
CA PRO A 61 12.19 -8.40 -0.40
C PRO A 61 12.22 -7.94 1.06
N PRO A 62 11.60 -8.67 1.98
CA PRO A 62 11.61 -8.30 3.38
C PRO A 62 13.06 -8.23 3.83
N LEU A 63 13.55 -7.03 4.14
CA LEU A 63 14.91 -6.84 4.64
C LEU A 63 15.08 -7.60 5.96
N GLY A 64 14.02 -7.71 6.75
CA GLY A 64 13.97 -8.52 7.94
C GLY A 64 15.05 -8.16 8.97
N VAL A 65 15.04 -8.85 10.07
CA VAL A 65 16.03 -8.74 11.14
C VAL A 65 16.75 -10.06 11.28
N LEU A 66 18.06 -10.06 11.00
CA LEU A 66 18.90 -11.24 11.10
C LEU A 66 19.19 -11.56 12.58
N VAL A 67 18.87 -12.77 12.99
CA VAL A 67 19.20 -13.30 14.32
C VAL A 67 20.67 -13.72 14.32
N VAL A 68 21.53 -12.97 15.01
CA VAL A 68 22.96 -13.28 15.10
C VAL A 68 23.25 -14.30 16.20
N ARG A 69 22.56 -14.15 17.32
CA ARG A 69 22.75 -15.01 18.49
C ARG A 69 21.43 -15.13 19.27
N LEU A 70 21.29 -16.20 20.02
CA LEU A 70 20.15 -16.44 20.88
C LEU A 70 20.61 -16.62 22.32
N ASP A 71 19.79 -16.19 23.27
CA ASP A 71 19.88 -16.69 24.62
C ASP A 71 19.41 -18.15 24.62
N ARG A 72 20.32 -19.06 25.03
CA ARG A 72 20.04 -20.51 25.02
C ARG A 72 18.86 -20.88 25.90
N THR A 73 18.58 -20.12 26.92
CA THR A 73 17.46 -20.28 27.84
C THR A 73 16.26 -19.45 27.47
N GLY A 74 16.41 -18.56 26.49
CA GLY A 74 15.40 -17.60 26.06
C GLY A 74 14.22 -18.23 25.34
N PRO A 75 13.10 -17.52 25.28
CA PRO A 75 11.87 -18.02 24.69
C PRO A 75 12.00 -18.33 23.19
N ALA A 76 12.74 -17.55 22.43
CA ALA A 76 12.96 -17.83 21.00
C ALA A 76 13.74 -19.13 20.79
N ALA A 77 14.76 -19.43 21.59
CA ALA A 77 15.52 -20.67 21.49
C ALA A 77 14.65 -21.89 21.81
N ARG A 78 13.81 -21.79 22.84
CA ARG A 78 12.85 -22.85 23.19
C ARG A 78 11.81 -23.12 22.11
N ALA A 79 11.47 -22.08 21.33
CA ALA A 79 10.54 -22.17 20.22
C ALA A 79 11.17 -22.71 18.92
N GLY A 80 12.50 -22.91 18.88
CA GLY A 80 13.20 -23.46 17.71
C GLY A 80 13.74 -22.40 16.73
N VAL A 81 13.78 -21.13 17.11
CA VAL A 81 14.52 -20.09 16.37
C VAL A 81 16.01 -20.42 16.46
N GLN A 82 16.73 -20.19 15.37
CA GLN A 82 18.17 -20.48 15.28
C GLN A 82 18.94 -19.20 14.88
N PRO A 83 20.26 -19.15 15.14
CA PRO A 83 21.10 -18.17 14.51
C PRO A 83 20.98 -18.28 12.99
N ASP A 84 21.18 -17.16 12.29
CA ASP A 84 21.03 -16.97 10.84
C ASP A 84 19.58 -16.98 10.33
N ASP A 85 18.57 -17.16 11.20
CA ASP A 85 17.19 -16.88 10.82
C ASP A 85 16.98 -15.38 10.60
N THR A 86 16.15 -15.06 9.63
CA THR A 86 15.71 -13.68 9.42
C THR A 86 14.25 -13.54 9.81
N ILE A 87 13.95 -12.71 10.81
CA ILE A 87 12.57 -12.39 11.21
C ILE A 87 12.00 -11.40 10.21
N VAL A 88 10.93 -11.80 9.51
CA VAL A 88 10.28 -10.99 8.48
C VAL A 88 8.91 -10.46 8.91
N ALA A 89 8.27 -11.10 9.90
CA ALA A 89 6.99 -10.63 10.45
C ALA A 89 6.77 -11.12 11.89
N ILE A 90 5.93 -10.38 12.64
CA ILE A 90 5.37 -10.78 13.95
C ILE A 90 3.85 -10.64 13.88
N ASN A 91 3.11 -11.73 14.16
CA ASN A 91 1.65 -11.77 14.05
C ASN A 91 1.12 -11.18 12.73
N GLY A 92 1.82 -11.42 11.61
CA GLY A 92 1.50 -10.90 10.30
C GLY A 92 1.93 -9.44 10.05
N ALA A 93 2.38 -8.71 11.09
CA ALA A 93 2.94 -7.38 10.92
C ALA A 93 4.39 -7.48 10.40
N ARG A 94 4.66 -6.88 9.24
CA ARG A 94 5.98 -6.94 8.60
C ARG A 94 7.06 -6.25 9.44
N VAL A 95 8.21 -6.88 9.54
CA VAL A 95 9.42 -6.36 10.18
C VAL A 95 10.45 -6.07 9.09
N GLN A 96 10.84 -4.82 8.92
CA GLN A 96 11.83 -4.41 7.91
C GLN A 96 13.15 -3.97 8.57
N SER A 97 13.10 -3.57 9.84
CA SER A 97 14.25 -3.07 10.59
C SER A 97 14.24 -3.55 12.04
N ALA A 98 15.38 -3.43 12.69
CA ALA A 98 15.50 -3.66 14.13
C ALA A 98 14.59 -2.75 14.97
N ARG A 99 14.34 -1.56 14.47
CA ARG A 99 13.44 -0.60 15.11
C ARG A 99 12.00 -1.10 15.06
N ASP A 100 11.53 -1.57 13.89
CA ASP A 100 10.19 -2.12 13.75
C ASP A 100 9.97 -3.30 14.69
N LEU A 101 10.98 -4.17 14.79
CA LEU A 101 10.94 -5.31 15.70
C LEU A 101 10.75 -4.87 17.16
N ARG A 102 11.50 -3.86 17.60
CA ARG A 102 11.36 -3.32 18.97
C ARG A 102 10.02 -2.65 19.20
N ASP A 103 9.61 -1.79 18.28
CA ASP A 103 8.36 -1.04 18.37
C ASP A 103 7.15 -1.99 18.41
N LEU A 104 7.21 -3.09 17.66
CA LEU A 104 6.20 -4.15 17.74
C LEU A 104 6.27 -4.90 19.07
N LEU A 105 7.46 -5.30 19.53
CA LEU A 105 7.60 -6.05 20.79
C LEU A 105 7.06 -5.27 21.99
N VAL A 106 7.26 -3.95 22.04
CA VAL A 106 6.77 -3.10 23.14
C VAL A 106 5.23 -3.09 23.22
N THR A 107 4.52 -3.40 22.14
CA THR A 107 3.05 -3.46 22.15
C THR A 107 2.49 -4.70 22.83
N TYR A 108 3.32 -5.74 23.01
CA TYR A 108 2.94 -6.99 23.68
C TYR A 108 3.28 -6.96 25.18
N ARG A 109 2.78 -7.94 25.90
CA ARG A 109 2.99 -8.11 27.34
C ARG A 109 3.81 -9.38 27.62
N VAL A 110 4.35 -9.42 28.81
CA VAL A 110 4.97 -10.64 29.34
C VAL A 110 3.95 -11.78 29.35
N ASN A 111 4.35 -12.95 28.89
CA ASN A 111 3.55 -14.17 28.67
C ASN A 111 2.63 -14.15 27.44
N ASP A 112 2.58 -13.07 26.65
CA ASP A 112 1.85 -13.10 25.39
C ASP A 112 2.48 -14.11 24.43
N VAL A 113 1.62 -14.71 23.59
CA VAL A 113 2.04 -15.63 22.54
C VAL A 113 2.08 -14.85 21.22
N VAL A 114 3.21 -14.90 20.54
CA VAL A 114 3.42 -14.26 19.24
C VAL A 114 3.80 -15.29 18.19
N HIS A 115 3.37 -15.06 16.97
CA HIS A 115 3.75 -15.86 15.81
C HIS A 115 4.83 -15.10 15.04
N LEU A 116 6.01 -15.66 14.96
CA LEU A 116 7.14 -15.12 14.20
C LEU A 116 7.17 -15.82 12.84
N THR A 117 7.18 -15.03 11.77
CA THR A 117 7.50 -15.54 10.44
C THR A 117 8.99 -15.37 10.22
N LEU A 118 9.68 -16.47 10.02
CA LEU A 118 11.13 -16.56 9.84
C LEU A 118 11.44 -16.93 8.40
N LEU A 119 12.49 -16.39 7.86
CA LEU A 119 13.09 -16.79 6.59
C LEU A 119 14.44 -17.44 6.88
N ARG A 120 14.57 -18.73 6.58
CA ARG A 120 15.81 -19.52 6.61
C ARG A 120 16.10 -19.98 5.18
N ASP A 121 15.85 -21.22 4.84
CA ASP A 121 15.83 -21.72 3.46
C ASP A 121 14.45 -21.48 2.80
N ARG A 122 13.44 -21.42 3.64
CA ARG A 122 12.04 -21.14 3.31
C ARG A 122 11.38 -20.36 4.44
N GLU A 123 10.24 -19.78 4.13
CA GLU A 123 9.38 -19.14 5.14
C GLU A 123 8.80 -20.17 6.11
N GLN A 124 8.92 -19.90 7.40
CA GLN A 124 8.45 -20.75 8.48
C GLN A 124 7.82 -19.91 9.57
N ASP A 125 6.70 -20.40 10.10
CA ASP A 125 6.03 -19.78 11.24
C ASP A 125 6.40 -20.52 12.53
N VAL A 126 6.84 -19.74 13.52
CA VAL A 126 7.22 -20.23 14.83
C VAL A 126 6.43 -19.50 15.90
N THR A 127 5.81 -20.25 16.81
CA THR A 127 5.04 -19.68 17.91
C THR A 127 5.94 -19.53 19.14
N VAL A 128 6.04 -18.31 19.67
CA VAL A 128 6.88 -17.98 20.80
C VAL A 128 6.04 -17.36 21.91
N ARG A 129 6.22 -17.82 23.15
CA ARG A 129 5.67 -17.15 24.35
C ARG A 129 6.73 -16.21 24.90
N LEU A 130 6.43 -14.93 24.98
CA LEU A 130 7.33 -13.91 25.49
C LEU A 130 7.56 -14.08 27.01
N ASP A 131 8.81 -14.03 27.43
CA ASP A 131 9.18 -14.04 28.84
C ASP A 131 9.30 -12.62 29.40
N ARG A 132 9.61 -12.53 30.67
CA ARG A 132 10.01 -11.28 31.33
C ARG A 132 11.48 -11.00 31.06
N PHE A 133 11.81 -9.74 30.84
CA PHE A 133 13.20 -9.37 30.65
C PHE A 133 14.07 -9.69 31.89
N PRO A 134 15.32 -10.19 31.71
CA PRO A 134 16.17 -10.68 32.82
C PRO A 134 16.50 -9.64 33.90
N ASP A 135 16.38 -8.33 33.60
CA ASP A 135 16.57 -7.25 34.56
C ASP A 135 15.45 -7.12 35.64
N GLY A 136 14.42 -7.98 35.54
CA GLY A 136 13.26 -7.96 36.41
C GLY A 136 12.19 -6.94 35.97
N SER A 137 12.42 -6.15 34.96
CA SER A 137 11.43 -5.22 34.40
C SER A 137 10.25 -5.98 33.78
N ASN A 138 9.06 -5.34 33.76
CA ASN A 138 7.87 -5.94 33.17
C ASN A 138 7.82 -5.74 31.64
N ARG A 139 9.00 -5.81 30.99
CA ARG A 139 9.12 -5.74 29.54
C ARG A 139 9.10 -7.11 28.92
N PRO A 140 8.44 -7.27 27.76
CA PRO A 140 8.47 -8.55 27.04
C PRO A 140 9.87 -8.83 26.50
N TYR A 141 10.28 -10.09 26.60
CA TYR A 141 11.61 -10.54 26.21
C TYR A 141 11.49 -11.72 25.24
N LEU A 142 12.23 -11.63 24.12
CA LEU A 142 12.28 -12.65 23.09
C LEU A 142 13.55 -13.51 23.17
N GLY A 143 14.61 -12.96 23.71
CA GLY A 143 15.89 -13.68 23.89
C GLY A 143 16.72 -13.79 22.62
N ILE A 144 16.69 -12.78 21.76
CA ILE A 144 17.48 -12.72 20.53
C ILE A 144 18.46 -11.54 20.57
N TYR A 145 19.62 -11.77 19.97
CA TYR A 145 20.56 -10.71 19.59
C TYR A 145 20.54 -10.63 18.07
N TYR A 146 20.30 -9.44 17.56
CA TYR A 146 20.04 -9.25 16.14
C TYR A 146 20.87 -8.10 15.57
N THR A 147 21.06 -8.14 14.27
CA THR A 147 21.55 -7.00 13.49
C THR A 147 20.53 -6.68 12.39
N ALA A 148 20.29 -5.41 12.16
CA ALA A 148 19.54 -5.01 10.99
C ALA A 148 20.42 -5.20 9.75
N ARG A 149 19.90 -5.81 8.70
CA ARG A 149 20.60 -5.95 7.44
C ARG A 149 20.67 -4.55 6.79
N GLY A 150 21.72 -3.78 7.13
CA GLY A 150 21.93 -2.42 6.65
C GLY A 150 22.21 -1.37 7.73
N ASP A 151 22.11 -1.72 9.02
CA ASP A 151 22.46 -0.85 10.11
C ASP A 151 23.58 -1.48 10.96
N GLU A 152 24.42 -0.65 11.59
CA GLU A 152 25.47 -1.07 12.52
C GLU A 152 24.89 -1.88 13.69
N PRO A 153 25.66 -2.83 14.26
CA PRO A 153 25.21 -3.65 15.39
C PRO A 153 24.91 -2.76 16.59
N GLY A 154 23.62 -2.61 16.90
CA GLY A 154 23.16 -1.95 18.11
C GLY A 154 22.99 -2.96 19.24
N ASP A 155 23.80 -2.88 20.27
CA ASP A 155 23.56 -3.54 21.54
C ASP A 155 22.30 -2.97 22.23
N LEU A 156 21.36 -3.82 22.52
CA LEU A 156 20.31 -3.58 23.51
C LEU A 156 20.11 -4.78 24.41
#